data_74e714287efd6a574fb3870fd16a78b0
#
_entry.id   74e714287efd6a574fb3870fd16a78b0
#
_cell.length_a   1.000
_cell.length_b   1.000
_cell.length_c   1.000
_cell.angle_alpha   90.00
_cell.angle_beta   90.00
_cell.angle_gamma   90.00
#
_symmetry.space_group_name_H-M   'P 1'
#
loop_
_entity.id
_entity.type
_entity.pdbx_description
1 polymer ?
#
loop_
_entity_poly.entity_id
_entity_poly.type
_entity_poly.pdbx_seq_one_letter_code
_entity_poly.pdbx_strand_id
1 'polypeptide(L)'
;MSPSGGEDKIFKAIKAWKNVNWYQAETRIFSLQKRIFAASENFDHLKSTRQPTSKARSKLLSLQRMLVTHPYAKLIAVKHVSEQTRENKTTDLNKIANVAHTELFDLAKKLHLAEPNKSIRKVENANRQSPKTVRSRISVLRNQAQQCLIKMALEPTWEAKFKLHEPNVYGFRPNKGSHDATHALEHALGDSQKYILHVDLTGFFDNVDHEQLLSKIDCNGNIKEVIQKWLKLDQVKGFPNGFPENVEKAHRRTFHSNSLSPLLANIALYGLEKAVHDNYANTLALKYGQVGETTTANSVAITEKYTQLTVIRYANDFVALHPSEEMVKFTEKFVREWLQKNIGIELADTQTSIVNSANGFNFLGFTATSVCKSENKVATKWKTRIRVSKKAKDRLITQVRQVLSNKSWSQEQIITRLNPIVIRWCSYYCAHECIDDFKQVEGTIFQMLIHWVLRRKSKNLNGNRLKAKYFKSTSVTFQGTVHSGNYIFGCEIKEQGQEEGKKTFIFFPYPSWVKSK
;
A
#
# COMPACT_ATOMS: atom_id res chain seq x y z
N MET A 1 9.75 6.41 -39.53
CA MET A 1 10.07 4.96 -39.66
C MET A 1 9.23 4.20 -38.67
N SER A 2 8.34 3.36 -39.14
CA SER A 2 7.36 2.60 -38.34
C SER A 2 8.06 1.53 -37.50
N PRO A 3 7.71 1.37 -36.19
CA PRO A 3 8.31 0.36 -35.32
C PRO A 3 7.84 -1.08 -35.56
N SER A 4 7.03 -1.34 -36.59
CA SER A 4 6.28 -2.56 -36.80
C SER A 4 7.05 -3.86 -37.07
N GLY A 5 8.31 -3.77 -37.53
CA GLY A 5 9.05 -4.96 -37.95
C GLY A 5 9.60 -5.86 -36.84
N GLY A 6 9.89 -5.31 -35.67
CA GLY A 6 10.47 -6.06 -34.52
C GLY A 6 9.42 -6.66 -33.59
N GLU A 7 8.31 -5.97 -33.38
CA GLU A 7 7.21 -6.43 -32.51
C GLU A 7 6.58 -7.70 -33.09
N ASP A 8 6.30 -7.73 -34.38
CA ASP A 8 5.71 -8.87 -35.06
C ASP A 8 6.58 -10.13 -35.02
N LYS A 9 7.92 -9.97 -35.05
CA LYS A 9 8.84 -11.11 -34.97
C LYS A 9 8.73 -11.88 -33.66
N ILE A 10 8.65 -11.17 -32.52
CA ILE A 10 8.55 -11.80 -31.19
C ILE A 10 7.19 -12.51 -31.04
N PHE A 11 6.08 -11.87 -31.41
CA PHE A 11 4.76 -12.49 -31.35
C PHE A 11 4.62 -13.68 -32.32
N LYS A 12 5.24 -13.61 -33.52
CA LYS A 12 5.30 -14.74 -34.46
C LYS A 12 6.12 -15.91 -33.92
N ALA A 13 7.20 -15.64 -33.18
CA ALA A 13 8.03 -16.69 -32.57
C ALA A 13 7.30 -17.39 -31.40
N ILE A 14 6.58 -16.63 -30.57
CA ILE A 14 5.88 -17.17 -29.39
C ILE A 14 4.63 -17.99 -29.79
N LYS A 15 3.91 -17.57 -30.82
CA LYS A 15 2.70 -18.21 -31.39
C LYS A 15 1.50 -18.32 -30.45
N ALA A 16 1.68 -18.62 -29.16
CA ALA A 16 0.60 -18.82 -28.19
C ALA A 16 0.99 -18.41 -26.77
N TRP A 17 0.00 -18.06 -25.94
CA TRP A 17 0.17 -17.68 -24.54
C TRP A 17 0.94 -18.71 -23.69
N LYS A 18 0.68 -20.02 -23.93
CA LYS A 18 1.33 -21.12 -23.21
C LYS A 18 2.84 -21.22 -23.50
N ASN A 19 3.29 -20.71 -24.65
CA ASN A 19 4.69 -20.78 -25.09
C ASN A 19 5.52 -19.57 -24.65
N VAL A 20 4.93 -18.64 -23.88
CA VAL A 20 5.65 -17.46 -23.37
C VAL A 20 6.65 -17.90 -22.31
N ASN A 21 7.93 -17.66 -22.53
CA ASN A 21 8.94 -17.77 -21.49
C ASN A 21 8.86 -16.53 -20.59
N TRP A 22 8.10 -16.66 -19.50
CA TRP A 22 7.85 -15.56 -18.56
C TRP A 22 9.11 -15.05 -17.88
N TYR A 23 10.01 -15.95 -17.49
CA TYR A 23 11.28 -15.57 -16.90
C TYR A 23 12.12 -14.68 -17.83
N GLN A 24 12.23 -15.06 -19.10
CA GLN A 24 12.92 -14.27 -20.10
C GLN A 24 12.23 -12.92 -20.34
N ALA A 25 10.89 -12.91 -20.38
CA ALA A 25 10.11 -11.69 -20.57
C ALA A 25 10.34 -10.71 -19.41
N GLU A 26 10.21 -11.17 -18.17
CA GLU A 26 10.39 -10.39 -16.95
C GLU A 26 11.83 -9.87 -16.82
N THR A 27 12.86 -10.71 -17.07
CA THR A 27 14.26 -10.30 -17.05
C THR A 27 14.56 -9.21 -18.08
N ARG A 28 14.02 -9.34 -19.30
CA ARG A 28 14.22 -8.34 -20.35
C ARG A 28 13.60 -6.99 -20.01
N ILE A 29 12.39 -6.99 -19.50
CA ILE A 29 11.68 -5.76 -19.10
C ILE A 29 12.33 -5.14 -17.86
N PHE A 30 12.73 -5.93 -16.88
CA PHE A 30 13.46 -5.44 -15.72
C PHE A 30 14.80 -4.77 -16.10
N SER A 31 15.53 -5.36 -17.07
CA SER A 31 16.73 -4.72 -17.61
C SER A 31 16.44 -3.36 -18.26
N LEU A 32 15.32 -3.24 -18.99
CA LEU A 32 14.90 -1.97 -19.58
C LEU A 32 14.49 -0.95 -18.51
N GLN A 33 13.79 -1.38 -17.45
CA GLN A 33 13.43 -0.55 -16.31
C GLN A 33 14.67 -0.03 -15.56
N LYS A 34 15.70 -0.86 -15.36
CA LYS A 34 17.00 -0.41 -14.80
C LYS A 34 17.64 0.68 -15.66
N ARG A 35 17.56 0.56 -16.98
CA ARG A 35 18.08 1.59 -17.89
C ARG A 35 17.29 2.89 -17.83
N ILE A 36 15.97 2.83 -17.66
CA ILE A 36 15.12 4.01 -17.43
C ILE A 36 15.50 4.67 -16.10
N PHE A 37 15.65 3.90 -15.05
CA PHE A 37 16.07 4.39 -13.73
C PHE A 37 17.41 5.13 -13.80
N ALA A 38 18.44 4.51 -14.35
CA ALA A 38 19.77 5.13 -14.51
C ALA A 38 19.75 6.38 -15.42
N ALA A 39 18.90 6.37 -16.46
CA ALA A 39 18.74 7.55 -17.31
C ALA A 39 18.06 8.72 -16.59
N SER A 40 17.15 8.43 -15.66
CA SER A 40 16.51 9.43 -14.80
C SER A 40 17.49 10.00 -13.79
N GLU A 41 18.25 9.15 -13.08
CA GLU A 41 19.30 9.62 -12.14
C GLU A 41 20.30 10.56 -12.85
N ASN A 42 20.76 10.18 -14.04
CA ASN A 42 21.67 11.03 -14.83
C ASN A 42 21.03 12.36 -15.27
N PHE A 43 19.75 12.33 -15.67
CA PHE A 43 19.02 13.54 -16.04
C PHE A 43 18.87 14.50 -14.85
N ASP A 44 18.50 13.99 -13.68
CA ASP A 44 18.34 14.80 -12.47
C ASP A 44 19.70 15.32 -11.96
N HIS A 45 20.78 14.54 -12.08
CA HIS A 45 22.13 14.97 -11.75
C HIS A 45 22.58 16.15 -12.65
N LEU A 46 22.41 16.03 -13.99
CA LEU A 46 22.75 17.11 -14.92
C LEU A 46 21.92 18.37 -14.64
N LYS A 47 20.64 18.21 -14.28
CA LYS A 47 19.77 19.33 -13.90
C LYS A 47 20.25 20.03 -12.64
N SER A 48 20.67 19.30 -11.63
CA SER A 48 21.19 19.87 -10.36
C SER A 48 22.53 20.58 -10.55
N THR A 49 23.37 20.12 -11.46
CA THR A 49 24.66 20.73 -11.81
C THR A 49 24.57 21.82 -12.89
N ARG A 50 23.35 22.21 -13.27
CA ARG A 50 23.08 23.21 -14.32
C ARG A 50 23.72 22.89 -15.68
N GLN A 51 23.96 21.62 -15.98
CA GLN A 51 24.51 21.16 -17.27
C GLN A 51 23.41 20.95 -18.32
N PRO A 52 23.75 20.89 -19.61
CA PRO A 52 22.79 20.65 -20.69
C PRO A 52 22.07 19.29 -20.54
N THR A 53 20.75 19.31 -20.45
CA THR A 53 19.92 18.13 -20.16
C THR A 53 19.22 17.53 -21.37
N SER A 54 19.26 18.19 -22.53
CA SER A 54 18.47 17.83 -23.73
C SER A 54 18.70 16.38 -24.20
N LYS A 55 19.97 15.94 -24.28
CA LYS A 55 20.32 14.57 -24.67
C LYS A 55 19.88 13.54 -23.64
N ALA A 56 20.09 13.82 -22.36
CA ALA A 56 19.69 12.93 -21.26
C ALA A 56 18.17 12.76 -21.23
N ARG A 57 17.43 13.85 -21.37
CA ARG A 57 15.96 13.84 -21.46
C ARG A 57 15.48 13.05 -22.68
N SER A 58 16.03 13.29 -23.85
CA SER A 58 15.69 12.56 -25.08
C SER A 58 15.91 11.04 -24.91
N LYS A 59 17.03 10.64 -24.28
CA LYS A 59 17.33 9.23 -23.99
C LYS A 59 16.29 8.63 -23.04
N LEU A 60 15.93 9.33 -21.96
CA LEU A 60 14.91 8.88 -21.01
C LEU A 60 13.56 8.65 -21.71
N LEU A 61 13.07 9.64 -22.46
CA LEU A 61 11.80 9.55 -23.19
C LEU A 61 11.80 8.44 -24.24
N SER A 62 12.94 8.20 -24.91
CA SER A 62 13.11 7.12 -25.88
C SER A 62 13.01 5.74 -25.21
N LEU A 63 13.62 5.57 -24.02
CA LEU A 63 13.55 4.32 -23.26
C LEU A 63 12.13 4.04 -22.75
N GLN A 64 11.42 5.05 -22.25
CA GLN A 64 10.00 4.93 -21.87
C GLN A 64 9.14 4.50 -23.07
N ARG A 65 9.34 5.13 -24.24
CA ARG A 65 8.64 4.74 -25.46
C ARG A 65 8.95 3.30 -25.87
N MET A 66 10.23 2.89 -25.80
CA MET A 66 10.65 1.52 -26.08
C MET A 66 9.95 0.52 -25.18
N LEU A 67 9.78 0.82 -23.89
CA LEU A 67 9.11 -0.08 -22.95
C LEU A 67 7.63 -0.27 -23.31
N VAL A 68 6.88 0.81 -23.52
CA VAL A 68 5.43 0.70 -23.80
C VAL A 68 5.11 0.05 -25.16
N THR A 69 6.08 0.01 -26.08
CA THR A 69 5.94 -0.70 -27.36
C THR A 69 6.50 -2.12 -27.32
N HIS A 70 7.24 -2.50 -26.28
CA HIS A 70 7.91 -3.80 -26.22
C HIS A 70 6.92 -4.96 -26.05
N PRO A 71 6.96 -6.02 -26.90
CA PRO A 71 6.04 -7.15 -26.86
C PRO A 71 5.97 -7.83 -25.49
N TYR A 72 7.11 -8.07 -24.85
CA TYR A 72 7.14 -8.65 -23.51
C TYR A 72 6.49 -7.77 -22.44
N ALA A 73 6.60 -6.44 -22.53
CA ALA A 73 5.92 -5.55 -21.61
C ALA A 73 4.39 -5.63 -21.76
N LYS A 74 3.91 -5.71 -23.02
CA LYS A 74 2.48 -5.91 -23.31
C LYS A 74 1.96 -7.25 -22.75
N LEU A 75 2.72 -8.34 -22.93
CA LEU A 75 2.39 -9.66 -22.37
C LEU A 75 2.34 -9.64 -20.84
N ILE A 76 3.36 -9.04 -20.19
CA ILE A 76 3.42 -8.92 -18.71
C ILE A 76 2.26 -8.07 -18.19
N ALA A 77 1.93 -6.95 -18.83
CA ALA A 77 0.83 -6.11 -18.43
C ALA A 77 -0.51 -6.86 -18.47
N VAL A 78 -0.77 -7.63 -19.52
CA VAL A 78 -1.99 -8.45 -19.65
C VAL A 78 -1.99 -9.60 -18.61
N LYS A 79 -0.84 -10.26 -18.39
CA LYS A 79 -0.67 -11.31 -17.36
C LYS A 79 -1.03 -10.78 -15.98
N HIS A 80 -0.39 -9.69 -15.54
CA HIS A 80 -0.62 -9.08 -14.23
C HIS A 80 -2.11 -8.78 -13.99
N VAL A 81 -2.75 -8.14 -14.95
CA VAL A 81 -4.16 -7.77 -14.81
C VAL A 81 -5.08 -8.99 -14.78
N SER A 82 -4.79 -10.01 -15.60
CA SER A 82 -5.59 -11.24 -15.64
C SER A 82 -5.46 -12.07 -14.35
N GLU A 83 -4.25 -12.14 -13.76
CA GLU A 83 -3.99 -12.84 -12.50
C GLU A 83 -4.63 -12.12 -11.31
N GLN A 84 -4.46 -10.82 -11.20
CA GLN A 84 -5.11 -10.00 -10.16
C GLN A 84 -6.63 -10.15 -10.18
N THR A 85 -7.22 -10.27 -11.36
CA THR A 85 -8.65 -10.48 -11.51
C THR A 85 -9.10 -11.86 -11.04
N ARG A 86 -8.25 -12.89 -11.19
CA ARG A 86 -8.53 -14.26 -10.73
C ARG A 86 -8.46 -14.42 -9.21
N GLU A 87 -7.51 -13.74 -8.57
CA GLU A 87 -7.33 -13.81 -7.11
C GLU A 87 -8.48 -13.17 -6.33
N ASN A 88 -9.22 -12.25 -6.95
CA ASN A 88 -10.27 -11.47 -6.32
C ASN A 88 -11.65 -12.13 -6.39
N LYS A 89 -11.87 -13.13 -5.57
CA LYS A 89 -13.13 -13.91 -5.48
C LYS A 89 -14.37 -13.13 -5.02
N THR A 90 -14.26 -11.84 -4.67
CA THR A 90 -15.33 -11.10 -3.96
C THR A 90 -16.07 -10.03 -4.78
N THR A 91 -15.72 -9.83 -6.04
CA THR A 91 -16.36 -8.81 -6.89
C THR A 91 -16.93 -9.42 -8.17
N ASP A 92 -17.84 -8.72 -8.83
CA ASP A 92 -18.40 -9.06 -10.16
C ASP A 92 -17.35 -9.29 -11.25
N LEU A 93 -16.08 -8.95 -10.96
CA LEU A 93 -14.88 -9.27 -11.74
C LEU A 93 -14.57 -10.78 -11.82
N ASN A 94 -15.14 -11.61 -10.95
CA ASN A 94 -14.98 -13.09 -11.04
C ASN A 94 -15.42 -13.65 -12.40
N LYS A 95 -16.33 -12.95 -13.09
CA LYS A 95 -16.74 -13.32 -14.44
C LYS A 95 -15.68 -13.00 -15.50
N ILE A 96 -14.69 -12.17 -15.18
CA ILE A 96 -13.52 -11.84 -16.03
C ILE A 96 -12.43 -12.91 -15.89
N ALA A 97 -12.42 -13.67 -14.79
CA ALA A 97 -11.41 -14.71 -14.52
C ALA A 97 -11.38 -15.85 -15.56
N ASN A 98 -12.41 -15.98 -16.39
CA ASN A 98 -12.57 -17.05 -17.39
C ASN A 98 -12.26 -16.61 -18.83
N VAL A 99 -11.42 -15.56 -19.03
CA VAL A 99 -10.95 -15.20 -20.38
C VAL A 99 -9.96 -16.24 -20.87
N ALA A 100 -10.17 -16.74 -22.08
CA ALA A 100 -9.32 -17.77 -22.68
C ALA A 100 -7.89 -17.26 -22.96
N HIS A 101 -6.90 -18.15 -22.89
CA HIS A 101 -5.50 -17.80 -23.16
C HIS A 101 -5.29 -17.25 -24.58
N THR A 102 -6.08 -17.67 -25.54
CA THR A 102 -6.09 -17.14 -26.91
C THR A 102 -6.50 -15.68 -26.95
N GLU A 103 -7.55 -15.31 -26.20
CA GLU A 103 -8.03 -13.93 -26.11
C GLU A 103 -7.03 -13.02 -25.38
N LEU A 104 -6.34 -13.52 -24.33
CA LEU A 104 -5.28 -12.77 -23.63
C LEU A 104 -4.09 -12.52 -24.55
N PHE A 105 -3.71 -13.51 -25.37
CA PHE A 105 -2.61 -13.36 -26.32
C PHE A 105 -2.95 -12.35 -27.42
N ASP A 106 -4.16 -12.40 -27.95
CA ASP A 106 -4.66 -11.45 -28.94
C ASP A 106 -4.80 -10.05 -28.37
N LEU A 107 -5.21 -9.93 -27.10
CA LEU A 107 -5.25 -8.66 -26.38
C LEU A 107 -3.83 -8.06 -26.27
N ALA A 108 -2.82 -8.85 -25.90
CA ALA A 108 -1.45 -8.39 -25.81
C ALA A 108 -0.88 -7.92 -27.17
N LYS A 109 -1.16 -8.65 -28.25
CA LYS A 109 -0.78 -8.23 -29.63
C LYS A 109 -1.37 -6.88 -30.01
N LYS A 110 -2.66 -6.68 -29.68
CA LYS A 110 -3.44 -5.48 -30.03
C LYS A 110 -3.34 -4.37 -28.99
N LEU A 111 -2.49 -4.55 -27.96
CA LEU A 111 -2.33 -3.56 -26.90
C LEU A 111 -1.44 -2.41 -27.40
N HIS A 112 -2.06 -1.26 -27.61
CA HIS A 112 -1.39 0.00 -27.95
C HIS A 112 -1.87 1.08 -27.00
N LEU A 113 -1.06 2.14 -26.82
CA LEU A 113 -1.52 3.36 -26.16
C LEU A 113 -2.48 4.08 -27.13
N ALA A 114 -3.74 3.68 -27.07
CA ALA A 114 -4.82 4.26 -27.85
C ALA A 114 -5.70 5.11 -26.97
N GLU A 115 -6.60 5.87 -27.61
CA GLU A 115 -7.59 6.65 -26.88
C GLU A 115 -8.43 5.79 -25.94
N PRO A 116 -8.74 6.32 -24.74
CA PRO A 116 -9.62 5.63 -23.79
C PRO A 116 -10.97 5.34 -24.44
N ASN A 117 -11.47 4.13 -24.25
CA ASN A 117 -12.74 3.73 -24.82
C ASN A 117 -13.88 4.42 -24.06
N LYS A 118 -14.57 5.36 -24.70
CA LYS A 118 -15.71 6.09 -24.14
C LYS A 118 -16.86 5.19 -23.67
N SER A 119 -16.96 3.97 -24.20
CA SER A 119 -17.99 3.00 -23.80
C SER A 119 -17.77 2.37 -22.41
N ILE A 120 -16.59 2.50 -21.82
CA ILE A 120 -16.30 1.97 -20.47
C ILE A 120 -17.15 2.67 -19.40
N ARG A 121 -17.39 3.99 -19.53
CA ARG A 121 -18.30 4.72 -18.63
C ARG A 121 -19.72 4.12 -18.59
N LYS A 122 -20.26 3.69 -19.73
CA LYS A 122 -21.57 3.01 -19.78
C LYS A 122 -21.55 1.66 -19.10
N VAL A 123 -20.42 0.94 -19.16
CA VAL A 123 -20.24 -0.37 -18.53
C VAL A 123 -20.06 -0.23 -17.01
N GLU A 124 -19.30 0.75 -16.53
CA GLU A 124 -19.10 1.00 -15.09
C GLU A 124 -20.34 1.58 -14.42
N ASN A 125 -21.08 2.48 -15.08
CA ASN A 125 -22.35 3.02 -14.55
C ASN A 125 -23.53 2.06 -14.68
N ALA A 126 -23.51 1.15 -15.66
CA ALA A 126 -24.47 0.03 -15.76
C ALA A 126 -24.15 -1.12 -14.78
N ASN A 127 -23.00 -1.09 -14.12
CA ASN A 127 -22.44 -2.14 -13.28
C ASN A 127 -22.96 -2.19 -11.84
N ARG A 128 -24.07 -1.64 -11.57
CA ARG A 128 -24.94 -2.30 -10.58
C ARG A 128 -25.55 -3.62 -11.14
N GLN A 129 -25.37 -3.89 -12.43
CA GLN A 129 -25.63 -5.17 -13.10
C GLN A 129 -24.36 -5.60 -13.87
N SER A 130 -23.78 -6.77 -13.52
CA SER A 130 -22.51 -7.31 -14.04
C SER A 130 -22.36 -7.24 -15.56
N PRO A 131 -21.12 -7.06 -16.11
CA PRO A 131 -20.88 -7.07 -17.56
C PRO A 131 -21.30 -8.41 -18.18
N LYS A 132 -22.41 -8.41 -18.91
CA LYS A 132 -23.04 -9.62 -19.46
C LYS A 132 -22.33 -10.18 -20.69
N THR A 133 -21.38 -9.45 -21.32
CA THR A 133 -20.75 -9.87 -22.57
C THR A 133 -19.22 -10.00 -22.46
N VAL A 134 -18.62 -10.99 -23.15
CA VAL A 134 -17.14 -11.17 -23.25
C VAL A 134 -16.48 -9.92 -23.80
N ARG A 135 -17.12 -9.21 -24.72
CA ARG A 135 -16.60 -7.96 -25.34
C ARG A 135 -16.40 -6.82 -24.33
N SER A 136 -17.29 -6.70 -23.34
CA SER A 136 -17.12 -5.69 -22.27
C SER A 136 -15.99 -6.04 -21.31
N ARG A 137 -15.76 -7.34 -21.04
CA ARG A 137 -14.67 -7.84 -20.19
C ARG A 137 -13.29 -7.56 -20.79
N ILE A 138 -13.09 -7.86 -22.07
CA ILE A 138 -11.84 -7.59 -22.80
C ILE A 138 -11.56 -6.09 -22.83
N SER A 139 -12.58 -5.23 -22.95
CA SER A 139 -12.43 -3.77 -22.92
C SER A 139 -11.91 -3.27 -21.57
N VAL A 140 -12.43 -3.80 -20.44
CA VAL A 140 -11.94 -3.48 -19.09
C VAL A 140 -10.50 -3.95 -18.91
N LEU A 141 -10.20 -5.21 -19.28
CA LEU A 141 -8.84 -5.75 -19.22
C LEU A 141 -7.85 -4.93 -20.05
N ARG A 142 -8.26 -4.48 -21.24
CA ARG A 142 -7.42 -3.61 -22.10
C ARG A 142 -7.07 -2.31 -21.40
N ASN A 143 -8.03 -1.63 -20.83
CA ASN A 143 -7.80 -0.36 -20.14
C ASN A 143 -6.85 -0.55 -18.94
N GLN A 144 -7.07 -1.57 -18.12
CA GLN A 144 -6.21 -1.90 -17.00
C GLN A 144 -4.79 -2.29 -17.45
N ALA A 145 -4.65 -3.07 -18.53
CA ALA A 145 -3.37 -3.45 -19.09
C ALA A 145 -2.60 -2.22 -19.67
N GLN A 146 -3.29 -1.27 -20.29
CA GLN A 146 -2.68 0.00 -20.73
C GLN A 146 -2.16 0.81 -19.54
N GLN A 147 -2.92 0.90 -18.45
CA GLN A 147 -2.48 1.59 -17.22
C GLN A 147 -1.28 0.89 -16.58
N CYS A 148 -1.29 -0.45 -16.53
CA CYS A 148 -0.16 -1.24 -16.06
C CYS A 148 1.10 -0.99 -16.92
N LEU A 149 0.95 -0.96 -18.23
CA LEU A 149 2.03 -0.70 -19.18
C LEU A 149 2.66 0.70 -19.00
N ILE A 150 1.83 1.73 -18.82
CA ILE A 150 2.29 3.09 -18.51
C ILE A 150 2.97 3.14 -17.15
N LYS A 151 2.43 2.51 -16.14
CA LYS A 151 3.07 2.41 -14.82
C LYS A 151 4.47 1.81 -14.93
N MET A 152 4.62 0.69 -15.65
CA MET A 152 5.92 0.03 -15.85
C MET A 152 6.96 0.94 -16.50
N ALA A 153 6.55 1.91 -17.32
CA ALA A 153 7.43 2.87 -17.96
C ALA A 153 7.77 4.09 -17.09
N LEU A 154 6.82 4.55 -16.25
CA LEU A 154 6.99 5.75 -15.43
C LEU A 154 7.60 5.45 -14.06
N GLU A 155 7.24 4.31 -13.45
CA GLU A 155 7.66 3.96 -12.09
C GLU A 155 9.19 4.01 -11.90
N PRO A 156 10.05 3.49 -12.79
CA PRO A 156 11.50 3.58 -12.62
C PRO A 156 12.03 5.02 -12.62
N THR A 157 11.41 5.90 -13.42
CA THR A 157 11.76 7.34 -13.44
C THR A 157 11.47 7.99 -12.08
N TRP A 158 10.31 7.71 -11.51
CA TRP A 158 9.89 8.30 -10.26
C TRP A 158 10.58 7.69 -9.06
N GLU A 159 10.89 6.39 -9.10
CA GLU A 159 11.71 5.75 -8.06
C GLU A 159 13.12 6.35 -7.97
N ALA A 160 13.73 6.72 -9.10
CA ALA A 160 15.00 7.44 -9.10
C ALA A 160 14.87 8.81 -8.40
N LYS A 161 13.81 9.57 -8.70
CA LYS A 161 13.53 10.87 -8.09
C LYS A 161 13.23 10.78 -6.59
N PHE A 162 12.39 9.82 -6.17
CA PHE A 162 12.08 9.60 -4.75
C PHE A 162 13.33 9.19 -3.96
N LYS A 163 14.15 8.30 -4.51
CA LYS A 163 15.39 7.88 -3.87
C LYS A 163 16.33 9.07 -3.60
N LEU A 164 16.39 10.01 -4.54
CA LEU A 164 17.30 11.15 -4.47
C LEU A 164 16.78 12.28 -3.61
N HIS A 165 15.48 12.59 -3.68
CA HIS A 165 14.93 13.83 -3.13
C HIS A 165 13.90 13.63 -2.01
N GLU A 166 13.25 12.47 -1.93
CA GLU A 166 12.20 12.17 -0.96
C GLU A 166 12.31 10.72 -0.44
N PRO A 167 13.36 10.41 0.35
CA PRO A 167 13.63 9.05 0.81
C PRO A 167 12.57 8.52 1.80
N ASN A 168 11.86 9.41 2.52
CA ASN A 168 10.89 9.07 3.55
C ASN A 168 9.45 8.95 3.02
N VAL A 169 9.30 8.75 1.72
CA VAL A 169 8.03 8.36 1.08
C VAL A 169 7.96 6.86 0.95
N TYR A 170 6.96 6.22 1.56
CA TYR A 170 6.86 4.75 1.68
C TYR A 170 5.67 4.15 0.93
N GLY A 171 4.52 4.83 0.89
CA GLY A 171 3.31 4.27 0.30
C GLY A 171 3.40 4.12 -1.22
N PHE A 172 2.89 2.98 -1.74
CA PHE A 172 2.79 2.68 -3.17
C PHE A 172 4.11 2.63 -3.94
N ARG A 173 5.21 2.43 -3.26
CA ARG A 173 6.54 2.28 -3.87
C ARG A 173 6.99 0.82 -3.85
N PRO A 174 7.75 0.37 -4.87
CA PRO A 174 8.35 -0.96 -4.86
C PRO A 174 9.25 -1.16 -3.62
N ASN A 175 9.12 -2.31 -2.96
CA ASN A 175 9.92 -2.69 -1.79
C ASN A 175 9.86 -1.70 -0.60
N LYS A 176 8.82 -0.89 -0.54
CA LYS A 176 8.52 0.03 0.57
C LYS A 176 7.11 -0.24 1.08
N GLY A 177 6.96 -0.44 2.37
CA GLY A 177 5.69 -0.78 2.99
C GLY A 177 5.32 0.08 4.19
N SER A 178 4.18 -0.23 4.78
CA SER A 178 3.71 0.42 6.01
C SER A 178 4.65 0.13 7.20
N HIS A 179 5.28 -1.04 7.22
CA HIS A 179 6.26 -1.38 8.25
C HIS A 179 7.50 -0.48 8.18
N ASP A 180 8.01 -0.21 6.97
CA ASP A 180 9.14 0.71 6.79
C ASP A 180 8.78 2.12 7.27
N ALA A 181 7.56 2.58 6.99
CA ALA A 181 7.08 3.89 7.47
C ALA A 181 6.94 3.94 8.99
N THR A 182 6.45 2.87 9.63
CA THR A 182 6.32 2.81 11.10
C THR A 182 7.66 2.63 11.80
N HIS A 183 8.63 1.93 11.22
CA HIS A 183 10.00 1.88 11.74
C HIS A 183 10.71 3.24 11.59
N ALA A 184 10.51 3.94 10.46
CA ALA A 184 11.02 5.31 10.31
C ALA A 184 10.42 6.25 11.36
N LEU A 185 9.12 6.10 11.66
CA LEU A 185 8.46 6.84 12.73
C LEU A 185 9.05 6.53 14.11
N GLU A 186 9.27 5.25 14.42
CA GLU A 186 9.90 4.81 15.68
C GLU A 186 11.28 5.42 15.84
N HIS A 187 12.08 5.37 14.79
CA HIS A 187 13.40 5.98 14.76
C HIS A 187 13.35 7.52 14.90
N ALA A 188 12.41 8.17 14.20
CA ALA A 188 12.24 9.62 14.25
C ALA A 188 11.79 10.14 15.62
N LEU A 189 10.97 9.38 16.34
CA LEU A 189 10.60 9.69 17.73
C LEU A 189 11.78 9.51 18.67
N GLY A 190 12.55 8.44 18.51
CA GLY A 190 13.76 8.15 19.30
C GLY A 190 13.50 8.17 20.81
N ASP A 191 14.45 8.78 21.52
CA ASP A 191 14.44 8.90 22.98
C ASP A 191 14.00 10.30 23.45
N SER A 192 13.09 10.96 22.72
CA SER A 192 12.62 12.31 23.03
C SER A 192 11.12 12.47 22.84
N GLN A 193 10.56 13.45 23.54
CA GLN A 193 9.20 13.90 23.33
C GLN A 193 9.16 14.85 22.13
N LYS A 194 8.23 14.66 21.21
CA LYS A 194 8.05 15.53 20.03
C LYS A 194 6.58 15.89 19.81
N TYR A 195 6.37 17.00 19.14
CA TYR A 195 5.08 17.36 18.57
C TYR A 195 4.99 16.81 17.15
N ILE A 196 3.82 16.36 16.76
CA ILE A 196 3.55 15.69 15.51
C ILE A 196 2.40 16.41 14.82
N LEU A 197 2.67 16.93 13.62
CA LEU A 197 1.63 17.28 12.66
C LEU A 197 1.23 16.00 11.94
N HIS A 198 -0.02 15.62 12.03
CA HIS A 198 -0.61 14.53 11.23
C HIS A 198 -1.55 15.12 10.18
N VAL A 199 -1.39 14.73 8.94
CA VAL A 199 -2.20 15.19 7.82
C VAL A 199 -2.71 13.99 7.03
N ASP A 200 -4.05 13.87 6.93
CA ASP A 200 -4.76 12.88 6.12
C ASP A 200 -5.48 13.58 4.97
N LEU A 201 -4.98 13.40 3.76
CA LEU A 201 -5.55 13.98 2.54
C LEU A 201 -6.74 13.14 2.03
N THR A 202 -7.78 13.03 2.84
CA THR A 202 -9.03 12.35 2.44
C THR A 202 -9.64 13.03 1.22
N GLY A 203 -10.06 12.23 0.22
CA GLY A 203 -10.62 12.77 -1.02
C GLY A 203 -9.60 13.35 -2.00
N PHE A 204 -8.31 13.07 -1.80
CA PHE A 204 -7.20 13.58 -2.60
C PHE A 204 -7.45 13.56 -4.11
N PHE A 205 -7.87 12.42 -4.67
CA PHE A 205 -8.04 12.27 -6.13
C PHE A 205 -9.24 13.01 -6.71
N ASP A 206 -10.24 13.29 -5.91
CA ASP A 206 -11.42 14.02 -6.34
C ASP A 206 -11.13 15.54 -6.44
N ASN A 207 -10.07 16.01 -5.75
CA ASN A 207 -9.75 17.43 -5.60
C ASN A 207 -8.41 17.84 -6.23
N VAL A 208 -7.60 16.91 -6.74
CA VAL A 208 -6.31 17.23 -7.36
C VAL A 208 -6.51 17.97 -8.68
N ASP A 209 -5.83 19.09 -8.85
CA ASP A 209 -5.74 19.79 -10.12
C ASP A 209 -4.99 18.93 -11.17
N HIS A 210 -5.72 18.52 -12.20
CA HIS A 210 -5.20 17.65 -13.26
C HIS A 210 -4.11 18.33 -14.11
N GLU A 211 -4.16 19.64 -14.30
CA GLU A 211 -3.15 20.34 -15.10
C GLU A 211 -1.83 20.43 -14.32
N GLN A 212 -1.91 20.72 -13.03
CA GLN A 212 -0.74 20.74 -12.16
C GLN A 212 -0.12 19.34 -12.03
N LEU A 213 -0.93 18.28 -11.87
CA LEU A 213 -0.45 16.90 -11.90
C LEU A 213 0.26 16.60 -13.23
N LEU A 214 -0.36 16.90 -14.37
CA LEU A 214 0.21 16.67 -15.70
C LEU A 214 1.49 17.47 -15.94
N SER A 215 1.63 18.67 -15.36
CA SER A 215 2.85 19.46 -15.47
C SER A 215 4.05 18.78 -14.84
N LYS A 216 3.84 18.05 -13.74
CA LYS A 216 4.88 17.29 -13.03
C LYS A 216 5.32 16.03 -13.79
N ILE A 217 4.46 15.45 -14.64
CA ILE A 217 4.74 14.20 -15.34
C ILE A 217 5.71 14.46 -16.49
N ASP A 218 6.98 14.06 -16.30
CA ASP A 218 8.01 14.11 -17.36
C ASP A 218 8.05 12.77 -18.10
N CYS A 219 7.31 12.70 -19.21
CA CYS A 219 7.18 11.50 -20.03
C CYS A 219 7.00 11.81 -21.50
N ASN A 220 7.01 10.76 -22.34
CA ASN A 220 6.71 10.87 -23.76
C ASN A 220 5.30 11.45 -23.99
N GLY A 221 5.14 12.32 -25.00
CA GLY A 221 3.89 13.01 -25.30
C GLY A 221 2.67 12.09 -25.41
N ASN A 222 2.80 10.96 -26.10
CA ASN A 222 1.72 9.98 -26.24
C ASN A 222 1.26 9.41 -24.89
N ILE A 223 2.19 9.17 -23.95
CA ILE A 223 1.85 8.72 -22.60
C ILE A 223 1.07 9.81 -21.87
N LYS A 224 1.56 11.05 -21.95
CA LYS A 224 0.95 12.20 -21.30
C LYS A 224 -0.47 12.46 -21.79
N GLU A 225 -0.68 12.40 -23.11
CA GLU A 225 -2.01 12.56 -23.73
C GLU A 225 -3.00 11.49 -23.27
N VAL A 226 -2.56 10.24 -23.19
CA VAL A 226 -3.43 9.14 -22.72
C VAL A 226 -3.80 9.34 -21.26
N ILE A 227 -2.85 9.71 -20.39
CA ILE A 227 -3.14 10.03 -18.98
C ILE A 227 -4.13 11.19 -18.89
N GLN A 228 -3.91 12.28 -19.64
CA GLN A 228 -4.81 13.44 -19.66
C GLN A 228 -6.24 13.06 -20.07
N LYS A 229 -6.38 12.21 -21.09
CA LYS A 229 -7.69 11.72 -21.53
C LYS A 229 -8.37 10.86 -20.45
N TRP A 230 -7.62 10.01 -19.76
CA TRP A 230 -8.17 9.21 -18.66
C TRP A 230 -8.61 10.08 -17.48
N LEU A 231 -7.82 11.07 -17.09
CA LEU A 231 -8.20 12.01 -16.03
C LEU A 231 -9.51 12.76 -16.38
N LYS A 232 -9.62 13.28 -17.62
CA LYS A 232 -10.84 13.95 -18.10
C LYS A 232 -12.08 13.04 -18.14
N LEU A 233 -11.89 11.74 -18.34
CA LEU A 233 -12.97 10.75 -18.42
C LEU A 233 -13.25 10.06 -17.07
N ASP A 234 -12.66 10.50 -15.98
CA ASP A 234 -12.72 9.84 -14.67
C ASP A 234 -12.34 8.34 -14.70
N GLN A 235 -11.59 7.89 -15.70
CA GLN A 235 -11.20 6.48 -15.85
C GLN A 235 -10.01 6.11 -14.98
N VAL A 236 -9.38 7.08 -14.33
CA VAL A 236 -8.34 6.89 -13.31
C VAL A 236 -8.95 6.88 -11.90
N LYS A 237 -10.27 6.91 -11.77
CA LYS A 237 -10.98 6.71 -10.50
C LYS A 237 -10.64 5.32 -9.95
N GLY A 238 -9.70 5.27 -9.06
CA GLY A 238 -9.26 4.05 -8.43
C GLY A 238 -9.13 4.15 -6.93
N PHE A 239 -9.45 5.32 -6.40
CA PHE A 239 -9.56 5.47 -4.97
C PHE A 239 -11.06 5.50 -4.64
N PRO A 240 -11.56 4.55 -3.86
CA PRO A 240 -12.87 4.69 -3.25
C PRO A 240 -12.84 5.98 -2.44
N ASN A 241 -13.91 6.76 -2.52
CA ASN A 241 -14.10 7.97 -1.73
C ASN A 241 -13.68 7.73 -0.28
N GLY A 242 -12.65 8.43 0.12
CA GLY A 242 -11.96 8.22 1.37
C GLY A 242 -10.96 7.06 1.29
N PHE A 243 -9.79 7.28 1.84
CA PHE A 243 -8.88 6.21 2.23
C PHE A 243 -9.71 5.21 3.02
N PRO A 244 -9.64 3.93 2.69
CA PRO A 244 -10.33 3.00 3.54
C PRO A 244 -9.81 3.26 4.93
N GLU A 245 -10.70 3.56 5.83
CA GLU A 245 -10.41 3.58 7.26
C GLU A 245 -9.77 2.28 7.74
N ASN A 246 -9.54 1.34 6.82
CA ASN A 246 -8.93 0.04 6.97
C ASN A 246 -7.76 -0.08 6.01
N VAL A 247 -6.54 -0.02 6.52
CA VAL A 247 -5.31 -0.39 5.80
C VAL A 247 -5.47 -1.78 5.16
N GLU A 248 -6.18 -2.70 5.82
CA GLU A 248 -6.56 -4.01 5.28
C GLU A 248 -7.48 -3.95 4.06
N LYS A 249 -8.40 -2.98 4.00
CA LYS A 249 -9.24 -2.75 2.81
C LYS A 249 -8.48 -2.01 1.73
N ALA A 250 -7.48 -1.18 2.07
CA ALA A 250 -6.57 -0.56 1.11
C ALA A 250 -5.77 -1.62 0.36
N HIS A 251 -5.22 -2.61 1.05
CA HIS A 251 -4.55 -3.75 0.41
C HIS A 251 -5.49 -4.54 -0.51
N ARG A 252 -6.78 -4.66 -0.18
CA ARG A 252 -7.76 -5.39 -1.01
C ARG A 252 -8.32 -4.57 -2.17
N ARG A 253 -8.48 -3.25 -2.04
CA ARG A 253 -9.14 -2.40 -3.04
C ARG A 253 -8.16 -1.67 -3.96
N THR A 254 -6.99 -1.31 -3.46
CA THR A 254 -5.98 -0.58 -4.24
C THR A 254 -5.36 -1.44 -5.34
N PHE A 255 -5.29 -2.76 -5.12
CA PHE A 255 -4.85 -3.70 -6.15
C PHE A 255 -5.88 -3.95 -7.26
N HIS A 256 -7.14 -3.53 -7.10
CA HIS A 256 -8.23 -4.04 -7.92
C HIS A 256 -8.72 -3.13 -9.02
N SER A 257 -8.52 -1.83 -8.93
CA SER A 257 -9.14 -0.95 -9.91
C SER A 257 -8.18 -0.25 -10.85
N ASN A 258 -7.00 0.19 -10.39
CA ASN A 258 -6.07 0.91 -11.27
C ASN A 258 -4.63 0.79 -10.79
N SER A 259 -3.77 0.21 -11.60
CA SER A 259 -2.34 0.10 -11.30
C SER A 259 -1.60 1.45 -11.34
N LEU A 260 -2.16 2.46 -12.02
CA LEU A 260 -1.50 3.74 -12.27
C LEU A 260 -1.82 4.81 -11.20
N SER A 261 -3.04 4.82 -10.64
CA SER A 261 -3.47 5.86 -9.69
C SER A 261 -2.56 6.04 -8.48
N PRO A 262 -2.05 4.98 -7.83
CA PRO A 262 -1.12 5.13 -6.71
C PRO A 262 0.17 5.85 -7.08
N LEU A 263 0.70 5.59 -8.27
CA LEU A 263 1.87 6.30 -8.78
C LEU A 263 1.57 7.77 -9.05
N LEU A 264 0.43 8.07 -9.66
CA LEU A 264 0.01 9.45 -9.93
C LEU A 264 -0.19 10.25 -8.63
N ALA A 265 -0.68 9.63 -7.55
CA ALA A 265 -0.77 10.25 -6.23
C ALA A 265 0.60 10.65 -5.69
N ASN A 266 1.55 9.72 -5.77
CA ASN A 266 2.91 10.02 -5.34
C ASN A 266 3.55 11.12 -6.18
N ILE A 267 3.27 11.15 -7.49
CA ILE A 267 3.74 12.19 -8.41
C ILE A 267 3.15 13.56 -8.05
N ALA A 268 1.85 13.62 -7.77
CA ALA A 268 1.20 14.87 -7.41
C ALA A 268 1.82 15.50 -6.14
N LEU A 269 2.11 14.68 -5.13
CA LEU A 269 2.70 15.10 -3.86
C LEU A 269 4.24 15.22 -3.89
N TYR A 270 4.87 14.87 -5.01
CA TYR A 270 6.32 15.00 -5.14
C TYR A 270 6.76 16.46 -5.01
N GLY A 271 7.81 16.68 -4.24
CA GLY A 271 8.34 17.97 -3.88
C GLY A 271 7.87 18.49 -2.51
N LEU A 272 6.88 17.86 -1.87
CA LEU A 272 6.37 18.29 -0.56
C LEU A 272 7.42 18.11 0.54
N GLU A 273 8.01 16.92 0.68
CA GLU A 273 9.03 16.63 1.70
C GLU A 273 10.19 17.63 1.59
N LYS A 274 10.73 17.76 0.38
CA LYS A 274 11.81 18.71 0.12
C LYS A 274 11.41 20.16 0.43
N ALA A 275 10.24 20.60 -0.02
CA ALA A 275 9.76 21.97 0.20
C ALA A 275 9.59 22.30 1.69
N VAL A 276 9.10 21.34 2.47
CA VAL A 276 8.97 21.47 3.93
C VAL A 276 10.35 21.62 4.59
N HIS A 277 11.34 20.81 4.20
CA HIS A 277 12.70 20.94 4.72
C HIS A 277 13.37 22.24 4.30
N ASP A 278 13.24 22.65 3.02
CA ASP A 278 13.80 23.92 2.52
C ASP A 278 13.18 25.12 3.26
N ASN A 279 11.85 25.13 3.46
CA ASN A 279 11.17 26.19 4.20
C ASN A 279 11.60 26.24 5.67
N TYR A 280 11.75 25.07 6.30
CA TYR A 280 12.26 24.99 7.67
C TYR A 280 13.69 25.53 7.79
N ALA A 281 14.58 25.15 6.87
CA ALA A 281 15.96 25.62 6.81
C ALA A 281 16.02 27.17 6.64
N ASN A 282 15.22 27.73 5.73
CA ASN A 282 15.12 29.16 5.52
C ASN A 282 14.64 29.92 6.77
N THR A 283 13.64 29.36 7.47
CA THR A 283 13.12 29.96 8.71
C THR A 283 14.17 30.00 9.82
N LEU A 284 14.96 28.91 9.95
CA LEU A 284 16.05 28.88 10.90
C LEU A 284 17.17 29.86 10.52
N ALA A 285 17.50 29.97 9.24
CA ALA A 285 18.50 30.95 8.77
C ALA A 285 18.08 32.39 9.05
N LEU A 286 16.80 32.72 8.89
CA LEU A 286 16.25 34.04 9.24
C LEU A 286 16.26 34.30 10.76
N LYS A 287 15.99 33.27 11.59
CA LYS A 287 15.89 33.40 13.04
C LYS A 287 17.25 33.43 13.75
N TYR A 288 18.25 32.75 13.21
CA TYR A 288 19.55 32.53 13.87
C TYR A 288 20.77 32.98 13.05
N GLY A 289 20.58 33.60 11.88
CA GLY A 289 21.65 34.00 10.96
C GLY A 289 22.08 32.86 10.01
N GLN A 290 22.84 33.21 8.97
CA GLN A 290 23.34 32.19 8.02
C GLN A 290 24.41 31.30 8.69
N VAL A 291 24.38 30.02 8.42
CA VAL A 291 25.36 29.01 8.86
C VAL A 291 26.69 29.27 8.15
N GLY A 292 27.49 30.19 8.64
CA GLY A 292 28.78 30.55 8.03
C GLY A 292 29.51 31.70 8.73
N GLU A 293 28.81 32.46 9.55
CA GLU A 293 29.40 33.65 10.19
C GLU A 293 29.63 33.52 11.71
N THR A 294 29.38 32.33 12.30
CA THR A 294 29.47 32.12 13.76
C THR A 294 30.46 31.04 14.14
N THR A 295 31.17 31.27 15.25
CA THR A 295 32.14 30.39 15.89
C THR A 295 31.67 28.95 16.02
N THR A 296 32.60 28.00 15.94
CA THR A 296 32.40 26.53 15.84
C THR A 296 31.34 25.88 16.75
N ALA A 297 31.14 26.41 17.97
CA ALA A 297 30.13 25.88 18.91
C ALA A 297 28.67 26.21 18.49
N ASN A 298 28.44 27.41 17.92
CA ASN A 298 27.12 27.80 17.44
C ASN A 298 26.74 27.11 16.14
N SER A 299 27.71 26.80 15.27
CA SER A 299 27.45 26.09 14.01
C SER A 299 26.98 24.63 14.24
N VAL A 300 27.53 23.94 15.25
CA VAL A 300 27.09 22.59 15.64
C VAL A 300 25.66 22.61 16.19
N ALA A 301 25.34 23.53 17.08
CA ALA A 301 24.01 23.70 17.67
C ALA A 301 22.94 24.07 16.60
N ILE A 302 23.33 24.89 15.61
CA ILE A 302 22.45 25.23 14.48
C ILE A 302 22.26 24.01 13.57
N THR A 303 23.33 23.27 13.25
CA THR A 303 23.25 22.06 12.43
C THR A 303 22.37 20.99 13.09
N GLU A 304 22.48 20.76 14.39
CA GLU A 304 21.60 19.87 15.15
C GLU A 304 20.13 20.32 15.08
N LYS A 305 19.84 21.62 15.15
CA LYS A 305 18.48 22.16 14.98
C LYS A 305 17.94 21.98 13.57
N TYR A 306 18.78 22.08 12.53
CA TYR A 306 18.38 21.85 11.13
C TYR A 306 17.95 20.40 10.85
N THR A 307 18.44 19.44 11.63
CA THR A 307 18.13 18.01 11.44
C THR A 307 16.92 17.52 12.25
N GLN A 308 16.31 18.38 13.08
CA GLN A 308 15.23 17.97 14.00
C GLN A 308 13.87 17.75 13.34
N LEU A 309 13.59 18.42 12.22
CA LEU A 309 12.35 18.22 11.50
C LEU A 309 12.43 16.93 10.66
N THR A 310 11.52 16.02 10.91
CA THR A 310 11.40 14.78 10.13
C THR A 310 10.02 14.71 9.50
N VAL A 311 9.96 14.42 8.20
CA VAL A 311 8.72 14.19 7.45
C VAL A 311 8.67 12.74 7.01
N ILE A 312 7.56 12.04 7.27
CA ILE A 312 7.34 10.65 6.86
C ILE A 312 6.00 10.60 6.15
N ARG A 313 5.98 10.09 4.90
CA ARG A 313 4.77 10.01 4.09
C ARG A 313 4.46 8.59 3.66
N TYR A 314 3.21 8.19 3.86
CA TYR A 314 2.65 6.96 3.34
C TYR A 314 1.42 7.29 2.47
N ALA A 315 1.63 7.32 1.16
CA ALA A 315 0.62 7.74 0.19
C ALA A 315 0.17 9.20 0.42
N ASN A 316 -1.10 9.43 0.76
CA ASN A 316 -1.66 10.74 1.12
C ASN A 316 -1.77 10.97 2.64
N ASP A 317 -1.28 10.06 3.46
CA ASP A 317 -1.17 10.19 4.91
C ASP A 317 0.28 10.52 5.27
N PHE A 318 0.53 11.65 5.94
CA PHE A 318 1.88 12.00 6.35
C PHE A 318 1.95 12.63 7.72
N VAL A 319 3.13 12.51 8.32
CA VAL A 319 3.46 13.13 9.61
C VAL A 319 4.72 13.95 9.49
N ALA A 320 4.74 15.11 10.18
CA ALA A 320 5.93 15.92 10.40
C ALA A 320 6.18 16.04 11.90
N LEU A 321 7.40 15.73 12.34
CA LEU A 321 7.78 15.65 13.75
C LEU A 321 8.84 16.70 14.09
N HIS A 322 8.65 17.41 15.20
CA HIS A 322 9.63 18.36 15.72
C HIS A 322 9.50 18.50 17.26
N PRO A 323 10.58 18.77 18.02
CA PRO A 323 10.51 19.02 19.47
C PRO A 323 9.71 20.27 19.84
N SER A 324 9.67 21.31 19.00
CA SER A 324 8.93 22.56 19.24
C SER A 324 7.55 22.53 18.60
N GLU A 325 6.51 22.82 19.37
CA GLU A 325 5.14 22.97 18.89
C GLU A 325 4.99 24.14 17.90
N GLU A 326 5.67 25.25 18.18
CA GLU A 326 5.67 26.44 17.31
C GLU A 326 6.12 26.08 15.88
N MET A 327 7.19 25.29 15.77
CA MET A 327 7.71 24.86 14.46
C MET A 327 6.77 23.91 13.76
N VAL A 328 6.04 23.07 14.49
CA VAL A 328 5.03 22.19 13.91
C VAL A 328 3.83 23.00 13.39
N LYS A 329 3.36 24.02 14.12
CA LYS A 329 2.32 24.96 13.66
C LYS A 329 2.75 25.74 12.43
N PHE A 330 4.00 26.20 12.41
CA PHE A 330 4.57 26.86 11.23
C PHE A 330 4.61 25.92 10.02
N THR A 331 5.03 24.66 10.23
CA THR A 331 5.04 23.64 9.18
C THR A 331 3.62 23.37 8.66
N GLU A 332 2.61 23.30 9.53
CA GLU A 332 1.22 23.11 9.11
C GLU A 332 0.76 24.23 8.17
N LYS A 333 1.01 25.50 8.53
CA LYS A 333 0.64 26.65 7.68
C LYS A 333 1.30 26.55 6.31
N PHE A 334 2.59 26.25 6.27
CA PHE A 334 3.32 26.08 5.01
C PHE A 334 2.78 24.92 4.17
N VAL A 335 2.45 23.78 4.78
CA VAL A 335 1.89 22.63 4.09
C VAL A 335 0.54 22.97 3.46
N ARG A 336 -0.34 23.69 4.14
CA ARG A 336 -1.63 24.16 3.59
C ARG A 336 -1.42 25.03 2.35
N GLU A 337 -0.53 26.01 2.44
CA GLU A 337 -0.20 26.90 1.32
C GLU A 337 0.41 26.14 0.15
N TRP A 338 1.33 25.20 0.43
CA TRP A 338 1.96 24.38 -0.59
C TRP A 338 0.97 23.48 -1.33
N LEU A 339 0.07 22.82 -0.62
CA LEU A 339 -0.96 21.94 -1.20
C LEU A 339 -1.90 22.72 -2.11
N GLN A 340 -2.38 23.89 -1.65
CA GLN A 340 -3.24 24.74 -2.47
C GLN A 340 -2.52 25.23 -3.73
N LYS A 341 -1.29 25.71 -3.59
CA LYS A 341 -0.51 26.28 -4.70
C LYS A 341 -0.06 25.24 -5.72
N ASN A 342 0.35 24.05 -5.28
CA ASN A 342 1.02 23.04 -6.13
C ASN A 342 0.13 21.92 -6.63
N ILE A 343 -1.03 21.71 -6.04
CA ILE A 343 -1.97 20.64 -6.42
C ILE A 343 -3.44 21.03 -6.31
N GLY A 344 -3.73 22.31 -5.95
CA GLY A 344 -5.10 22.83 -5.90
C GLY A 344 -5.94 22.30 -4.76
N ILE A 345 -5.33 21.70 -3.70
CA ILE A 345 -6.07 21.09 -2.59
C ILE A 345 -6.14 22.06 -1.42
N GLU A 346 -7.36 22.38 -0.99
CA GLU A 346 -7.63 23.04 0.28
C GLU A 346 -7.74 21.98 1.39
N LEU A 347 -6.94 22.18 2.44
CA LEU A 347 -6.88 21.26 3.57
C LEU A 347 -7.88 21.68 4.65
N ALA A 348 -8.90 20.87 4.90
CA ALA A 348 -9.85 21.12 5.98
C ALA A 348 -9.20 20.92 7.36
N ASP A 349 -9.68 21.63 8.38
CA ASP A 349 -9.14 21.52 9.75
C ASP A 349 -9.32 20.11 10.33
N THR A 350 -10.35 19.40 9.92
CA THR A 350 -10.58 17.99 10.32
C THR A 350 -9.56 17.00 9.74
N GLN A 351 -8.79 17.41 8.75
CA GLN A 351 -7.76 16.60 8.09
C GLN A 351 -6.37 16.79 8.69
N THR A 352 -6.22 17.74 9.61
CA THR A 352 -4.97 18.00 10.33
C THR A 352 -5.15 17.83 11.82
N SER A 353 -4.10 17.38 12.48
CA SER A 353 -4.03 17.39 13.94
C SER A 353 -2.59 17.59 14.41
N ILE A 354 -2.40 18.38 15.45
CA ILE A 354 -1.13 18.52 16.14
C ILE A 354 -1.26 17.83 17.49
N VAL A 355 -0.41 16.84 17.71
CA VAL A 355 -0.45 16.01 18.92
C VAL A 355 0.94 15.92 19.53
N ASN A 356 1.01 15.95 20.86
CA ASN A 356 2.24 15.62 21.57
C ASN A 356 2.43 14.11 21.64
N SER A 357 3.63 13.60 21.34
CA SER A 357 3.93 12.17 21.31
C SER A 357 3.69 11.47 22.66
N ALA A 358 3.75 12.18 23.78
CA ALA A 358 3.44 11.63 25.10
C ALA A 358 1.96 11.25 25.24
N ASN A 359 1.05 11.93 24.54
CA ASN A 359 -0.38 11.62 24.54
C ASN A 359 -0.73 10.43 23.61
N GLY A 360 0.22 10.01 22.79
CA GLY A 360 0.01 8.98 21.79
C GLY A 360 -0.78 9.46 20.56
N PHE A 361 -0.40 8.99 19.39
CA PHE A 361 -1.11 9.27 18.14
C PHE A 361 -1.18 8.02 17.26
N ASN A 362 -2.16 7.99 16.36
CA ASN A 362 -2.40 6.85 15.49
C ASN A 362 -1.83 7.10 14.11
N PHE A 363 -1.01 6.17 13.61
CA PHE A 363 -0.47 6.18 12.26
C PHE A 363 -0.47 4.75 11.69
N LEU A 364 -1.04 4.55 10.52
CA LEU A 364 -1.09 3.27 9.80
C LEU A 364 -1.62 2.09 10.66
N GLY A 365 -2.57 2.35 11.54
CA GLY A 365 -3.17 1.33 12.40
C GLY A 365 -2.40 1.03 13.69
N PHE A 366 -1.27 1.67 13.91
CA PHE A 366 -0.52 1.64 15.16
C PHE A 366 -0.78 2.90 15.98
N THR A 367 -0.59 2.80 17.29
CA THR A 367 -0.49 3.94 18.21
C THR A 367 0.95 4.07 18.65
N ALA A 368 1.58 5.19 18.33
CA ALA A 368 2.93 5.53 18.78
C ALA A 368 2.86 6.47 19.99
N THR A 369 3.63 6.17 21.03
CA THR A 369 3.66 6.95 22.28
C THR A 369 5.08 7.07 22.78
N SER A 370 5.49 8.29 23.17
CA SER A 370 6.73 8.50 23.91
C SER A 370 6.44 8.36 25.41
N VAL A 371 7.02 7.34 26.05
CA VAL A 371 6.81 7.04 27.48
C VAL A 371 8.06 7.46 28.24
N CYS A 372 7.86 8.25 29.29
CA CYS A 372 8.93 8.63 30.21
C CYS A 372 9.28 7.44 31.12
N LYS A 373 10.54 7.00 31.11
CA LYS A 373 11.09 6.08 32.11
C LYS A 373 11.87 6.93 33.12
N SER A 374 11.24 7.30 34.21
CA SER A 374 11.92 7.91 35.34
C SER A 374 12.33 6.80 36.33
N GLU A 375 13.60 6.42 36.31
CA GLU A 375 14.15 5.49 37.32
C GLU A 375 14.80 6.24 38.49
N ASN A 376 15.20 7.50 38.32
CA ASN A 376 15.69 8.37 39.38
C ASN A 376 15.50 9.83 38.95
N LYS A 377 15.19 10.72 39.87
CA LYS A 377 14.82 12.14 39.68
C LYS A 377 15.82 13.01 38.88
N VAL A 378 16.88 12.46 38.29
CA VAL A 378 17.99 13.22 37.71
C VAL A 378 18.04 13.20 36.17
N ALA A 379 17.42 12.20 35.49
CA ALA A 379 17.38 12.20 34.02
C ALA A 379 16.07 11.59 33.51
N THR A 380 15.30 12.38 32.75
CA THR A 380 14.12 11.91 32.03
C THR A 380 14.56 11.12 30.78
N LYS A 381 14.52 9.80 30.85
CA LYS A 381 14.76 8.96 29.67
C LYS A 381 13.44 8.58 29.02
N TRP A 382 13.23 9.02 27.80
CA TRP A 382 12.05 8.67 27.01
C TRP A 382 12.28 7.35 26.27
N LYS A 383 11.23 6.59 26.04
CA LYS A 383 11.23 5.42 25.16
C LYS A 383 10.01 5.46 24.25
N THR A 384 10.23 5.31 22.96
CA THR A 384 9.13 5.13 22.01
C THR A 384 8.51 3.75 22.16
N ARG A 385 7.18 3.69 22.22
CA ARG A 385 6.38 2.47 22.26
C ARG A 385 5.39 2.49 21.11
N ILE A 386 5.44 1.48 20.26
CA ILE A 386 4.49 1.28 19.17
C ILE A 386 3.60 0.09 19.51
N ARG A 387 2.29 0.30 19.53
CA ARG A 387 1.26 -0.69 19.88
C ARG A 387 0.17 -0.74 18.81
N VAL A 388 -0.60 -1.82 18.78
CA VAL A 388 -1.78 -1.88 17.91
C VAL A 388 -2.81 -0.86 18.36
N SER A 389 -3.31 -0.04 17.45
CA SER A 389 -4.32 0.96 17.80
C SER A 389 -5.63 0.32 18.28
N LYS A 390 -6.33 0.99 19.20
CA LYS A 390 -7.65 0.54 19.69
C LYS A 390 -8.60 0.31 18.51
N LYS A 391 -8.66 1.25 17.57
CA LYS A 391 -9.49 1.16 16.35
C LYS A 391 -9.19 -0.11 15.53
N ALA A 392 -7.94 -0.51 15.43
CA ALA A 392 -7.54 -1.74 14.71
C ALA A 392 -7.97 -3.02 15.45
N LYS A 393 -7.84 -3.05 16.79
CA LYS A 393 -8.33 -4.16 17.61
C LYS A 393 -9.84 -4.31 17.52
N ASP A 394 -10.58 -3.21 17.67
CA ASP A 394 -12.05 -3.20 17.62
C ASP A 394 -12.57 -3.67 16.25
N ARG A 395 -11.86 -3.32 15.17
CA ARG A 395 -12.19 -3.80 13.83
C ARG A 395 -12.03 -5.30 13.66
N LEU A 396 -10.93 -5.87 14.16
CA LEU A 396 -10.74 -7.31 14.13
C LEU A 396 -11.87 -8.01 14.91
N ILE A 397 -12.16 -7.55 16.11
CA ILE A 397 -13.23 -8.10 16.93
C ILE A 397 -14.59 -8.01 16.22
N THR A 398 -14.85 -6.91 15.52
CA THR A 398 -16.09 -6.76 14.73
C THR A 398 -16.14 -7.76 13.56
N GLN A 399 -15.04 -7.99 12.86
CA GLN A 399 -14.98 -8.98 11.77
C GLN A 399 -15.18 -10.40 12.31
N VAL A 400 -14.54 -10.75 13.42
CA VAL A 400 -14.74 -12.03 14.11
C VAL A 400 -16.20 -12.21 14.52
N ARG A 401 -16.83 -11.16 15.09
CA ARG A 401 -18.25 -11.18 15.47
C ARG A 401 -19.16 -11.44 14.27
N GLN A 402 -18.88 -10.82 13.12
CA GLN A 402 -19.64 -11.04 11.89
C GLN A 402 -19.55 -12.50 11.42
N VAL A 403 -18.37 -13.13 11.48
CA VAL A 403 -18.23 -14.55 11.16
C VAL A 403 -19.00 -15.42 12.14
N LEU A 404 -18.89 -15.15 13.44
CA LEU A 404 -19.54 -15.94 14.51
C LEU A 404 -21.05 -15.69 14.64
N SER A 405 -21.60 -14.67 14.00
CA SER A 405 -23.04 -14.39 13.99
C SER A 405 -23.85 -15.39 13.17
N ASN A 406 -23.22 -16.03 12.18
CA ASN A 406 -23.90 -17.01 11.34
C ASN A 406 -24.13 -18.33 12.10
N LYS A 407 -25.40 -18.64 12.34
CA LYS A 407 -25.81 -19.83 13.11
C LYS A 407 -25.73 -21.13 12.33
N SER A 408 -25.74 -21.09 10.99
CA SER A 408 -25.76 -22.26 10.13
C SER A 408 -24.38 -22.86 9.87
N TRP A 409 -23.29 -22.12 10.06
CA TRP A 409 -21.96 -22.58 9.73
C TRP A 409 -21.44 -23.64 10.71
N SER A 410 -20.81 -24.69 10.17
CA SER A 410 -20.10 -25.71 10.93
C SER A 410 -18.83 -25.15 11.59
N GLN A 411 -18.23 -25.91 12.50
CA GLN A 411 -16.95 -25.56 13.12
C GLN A 411 -15.85 -25.39 12.05
N GLU A 412 -15.79 -26.30 11.10
CA GLU A 412 -14.88 -26.25 9.95
C GLU A 412 -15.03 -24.94 9.16
N GLN A 413 -16.27 -24.58 8.83
CA GLN A 413 -16.55 -23.35 8.08
C GLN A 413 -16.16 -22.09 8.87
N ILE A 414 -16.32 -22.09 10.17
CA ILE A 414 -15.87 -20.98 11.05
C ILE A 414 -14.35 -20.88 11.03
N ILE A 415 -13.63 -22.00 11.24
CA ILE A 415 -12.16 -22.03 11.24
C ILE A 415 -11.62 -21.53 9.91
N THR A 416 -12.14 -22.07 8.80
CA THR A 416 -11.70 -21.69 7.45
C THR A 416 -11.89 -20.20 7.14
N ARG A 417 -12.91 -19.55 7.75
CA ARG A 417 -13.16 -18.12 7.55
C ARG A 417 -12.41 -17.23 8.52
N LEU A 418 -12.24 -17.66 9.77
CA LEU A 418 -11.52 -16.88 10.78
C LEU A 418 -10.02 -16.84 10.54
N ASN A 419 -9.43 -17.99 10.18
CA ASN A 419 -7.98 -18.12 10.03
C ASN A 419 -7.38 -17.05 9.09
N PRO A 420 -7.89 -16.83 7.86
CA PRO A 420 -7.33 -15.80 6.98
C PRO A 420 -7.46 -14.38 7.55
N ILE A 421 -8.50 -14.09 8.33
CA ILE A 421 -8.73 -12.78 8.94
C ILE A 421 -7.69 -12.54 10.03
N VAL A 422 -7.59 -13.48 10.98
CA VAL A 422 -6.75 -13.34 12.18
C VAL A 422 -5.26 -13.42 11.82
N ILE A 423 -4.87 -14.42 11.01
CA ILE A 423 -3.47 -14.58 10.59
C ILE A 423 -2.97 -13.34 9.85
N ARG A 424 -3.77 -12.80 8.91
CA ARG A 424 -3.39 -11.58 8.17
C ARG A 424 -3.24 -10.38 9.10
N TRP A 425 -4.18 -10.22 10.03
CA TRP A 425 -4.11 -9.14 11.01
C TRP A 425 -2.85 -9.26 11.86
N CYS A 426 -2.57 -10.42 12.43
CA CYS A 426 -1.36 -10.66 13.21
C CYS A 426 -0.09 -10.45 12.39
N SER A 427 -0.03 -10.97 11.15
CA SER A 427 1.11 -10.79 10.24
C SER A 427 1.38 -9.32 9.88
N TYR A 428 0.35 -8.48 9.91
CA TYR A 428 0.53 -7.04 9.73
C TYR A 428 1.10 -6.36 10.99
N TYR A 429 0.60 -6.73 12.17
CA TYR A 429 0.97 -6.05 13.42
C TYR A 429 2.19 -6.65 14.13
N CYS A 430 2.75 -7.76 13.67
CA CYS A 430 3.94 -8.39 14.27
C CYS A 430 5.26 -7.66 13.97
N ALA A 431 5.25 -6.57 13.19
CA ALA A 431 6.43 -5.76 12.90
C ALA A 431 7.00 -5.03 14.15
N HIS A 432 6.18 -4.85 15.17
CA HIS A 432 6.54 -4.20 16.43
C HIS A 432 6.22 -5.11 17.62
N GLU A 433 6.65 -4.70 18.83
CA GLU A 433 6.41 -5.44 20.09
C GLU A 433 4.93 -5.45 20.51
N CYS A 434 4.07 -6.10 19.72
CA CYS A 434 2.61 -6.14 19.92
C CYS A 434 2.10 -7.42 20.58
N ILE A 435 2.96 -8.22 21.22
CA ILE A 435 2.56 -9.52 21.82
C ILE A 435 1.47 -9.37 22.90
N ASP A 436 1.50 -8.29 23.69
CA ASP A 436 0.47 -8.05 24.70
C ASP A 436 -0.88 -7.70 24.06
N ASP A 437 -0.85 -6.96 22.94
CA ASP A 437 -2.06 -6.66 22.16
C ASP A 437 -2.65 -7.94 21.56
N PHE A 438 -1.79 -8.86 21.10
CA PHE A 438 -2.21 -10.15 20.58
C PHE A 438 -2.87 -11.00 21.67
N LYS A 439 -2.28 -11.08 22.88
CA LYS A 439 -2.88 -11.78 24.02
C LYS A 439 -4.22 -11.18 24.44
N GLN A 440 -4.34 -9.85 24.43
CA GLN A 440 -5.60 -9.17 24.75
C GLN A 440 -6.71 -9.54 23.76
N VAL A 441 -6.41 -9.49 22.46
CA VAL A 441 -7.35 -9.84 21.38
C VAL A 441 -7.68 -11.33 21.43
N GLU A 442 -6.68 -12.18 21.66
CA GLU A 442 -6.83 -13.63 21.82
C GLU A 442 -7.85 -13.97 22.90
N GLY A 443 -7.70 -13.39 24.10
CA GLY A 443 -8.66 -13.58 25.19
C GLY A 443 -10.10 -13.19 24.79
N THR A 444 -10.25 -12.08 24.07
CA THR A 444 -11.56 -11.65 23.57
C THR A 444 -12.14 -12.63 22.55
N ILE A 445 -11.34 -13.06 21.57
CA ILE A 445 -11.78 -14.03 20.55
C ILE A 445 -12.12 -15.37 21.18
N PHE A 446 -11.31 -15.83 22.14
CA PHE A 446 -11.57 -17.07 22.88
C PHE A 446 -12.93 -17.05 23.58
N GLN A 447 -13.27 -15.97 24.28
CA GLN A 447 -14.58 -15.81 24.90
C GLN A 447 -15.73 -15.82 23.87
N MET A 448 -15.51 -15.18 22.72
CA MET A 448 -16.49 -15.19 21.62
C MET A 448 -16.70 -16.61 21.05
N LEU A 449 -15.65 -17.40 20.91
CA LEU A 449 -15.72 -18.80 20.47
C LEU A 449 -16.47 -19.65 21.52
N ILE A 450 -16.20 -19.48 22.81
CA ILE A 450 -16.97 -20.16 23.89
C ILE A 450 -18.45 -19.81 23.80
N HIS A 451 -18.80 -18.53 23.66
CA HIS A 451 -20.20 -18.12 23.52
C HIS A 451 -20.85 -18.71 22.26
N TRP A 452 -20.12 -18.78 21.14
CA TRP A 452 -20.61 -19.40 19.93
C TRP A 452 -20.89 -20.90 20.13
N VAL A 453 -20.02 -21.62 20.84
CA VAL A 453 -20.21 -23.03 21.20
C VAL A 453 -21.42 -23.20 22.13
N LEU A 454 -21.55 -22.37 23.18
CA LEU A 454 -22.63 -22.46 24.13
C LEU A 454 -24.01 -22.16 23.52
N ARG A 455 -24.11 -21.30 22.52
CA ARG A 455 -25.36 -21.06 21.76
C ARG A 455 -25.88 -22.28 21.01
N ARG A 456 -25.06 -23.32 20.81
CA ARG A 456 -25.41 -24.60 20.17
C ARG A 456 -25.88 -25.67 21.17
N LYS A 457 -26.30 -25.25 22.36
CA LYS A 457 -26.81 -26.15 23.40
C LYS A 457 -27.96 -27.01 22.86
N SER A 458 -27.76 -28.32 22.82
CA SER A 458 -28.83 -29.32 22.69
C SER A 458 -29.35 -29.67 24.07
N LYS A 459 -30.62 -30.09 24.18
CA LYS A 459 -31.25 -30.43 25.46
C LYS A 459 -30.46 -31.48 26.27
N ASN A 460 -29.59 -32.26 25.63
CA ASN A 460 -28.91 -33.42 26.25
C ASN A 460 -27.40 -33.21 26.52
N LEU A 461 -26.81 -32.01 26.33
CA LEU A 461 -25.38 -31.78 26.54
C LEU A 461 -25.12 -30.71 27.60
N ASN A 462 -24.43 -31.11 28.67
CA ASN A 462 -23.91 -30.19 29.69
C ASN A 462 -22.83 -29.28 29.01
N GLY A 463 -22.73 -28.01 29.45
CA GLY A 463 -21.81 -27.01 28.89
C GLY A 463 -20.34 -27.46 28.83
N ASN A 464 -19.87 -28.24 29.79
CA ASN A 464 -18.52 -28.78 29.83
C ASN A 464 -18.29 -29.84 28.75
N ARG A 465 -19.22 -30.74 28.53
CA ARG A 465 -19.17 -31.75 27.46
C ARG A 465 -19.24 -31.08 26.07
N LEU A 466 -20.03 -30.00 25.97
CA LEU A 466 -20.12 -29.22 24.76
C LEU A 466 -18.79 -28.52 24.45
N LYS A 467 -18.14 -27.90 25.42
CA LYS A 467 -16.80 -27.30 25.27
C LYS A 467 -15.78 -28.35 24.83
N ALA A 468 -15.74 -29.53 25.46
CA ALA A 468 -14.83 -30.62 25.11
C ALA A 468 -15.03 -31.16 23.66
N LYS A 469 -16.26 -31.03 23.13
CA LYS A 469 -16.53 -31.40 21.71
C LYS A 469 -15.82 -30.46 20.72
N TYR A 470 -15.79 -29.16 20.99
CA TYR A 470 -15.27 -28.15 20.08
C TYR A 470 -13.84 -27.69 20.38
N PHE A 471 -13.39 -27.83 21.62
CA PHE A 471 -12.03 -27.54 22.05
C PHE A 471 -11.32 -28.86 22.39
N LYS A 472 -10.15 -29.06 21.84
CA LYS A 472 -9.36 -30.29 22.01
C LYS A 472 -8.12 -30.02 22.86
N SER A 473 -7.79 -30.97 23.74
CA SER A 473 -6.50 -31.05 24.39
C SER A 473 -5.55 -31.80 23.43
N THR A 474 -4.70 -31.06 22.75
CA THR A 474 -3.82 -31.64 21.72
C THR A 474 -2.63 -30.71 21.43
N SER A 475 -1.67 -31.22 20.67
CA SER A 475 -0.56 -30.45 20.14
C SER A 475 -0.74 -30.25 18.64
N VAL A 476 -0.48 -29.05 18.16
CA VAL A 476 -0.57 -28.68 16.75
C VAL A 476 0.69 -27.96 16.30
N THR A 477 1.07 -28.14 15.05
CA THR A 477 2.20 -27.41 14.48
C THR A 477 1.68 -26.21 13.69
N PHE A 478 2.12 -25.01 14.06
CA PHE A 478 1.80 -23.78 13.35
C PHE A 478 3.08 -22.97 13.10
N GLN A 479 3.33 -22.56 11.85
CA GLN A 479 4.54 -21.84 11.42
C GLN A 479 5.86 -22.50 11.91
N GLY A 480 5.93 -23.84 11.84
CA GLY A 480 7.11 -24.62 12.26
C GLY A 480 7.29 -24.76 13.77
N THR A 481 6.39 -24.24 14.59
CA THR A 481 6.42 -24.33 16.05
C THR A 481 5.29 -25.25 16.54
N VAL A 482 5.62 -26.14 17.48
CA VAL A 482 4.63 -27.00 18.15
C VAL A 482 3.98 -26.22 19.29
N HIS A 483 2.67 -26.12 19.25
CA HIS A 483 1.86 -25.50 20.29
C HIS A 483 0.97 -26.56 20.95
N SER A 484 1.06 -26.69 22.26
CA SER A 484 0.26 -27.61 23.07
C SER A 484 -0.71 -26.83 23.95
N GLY A 485 -1.94 -27.29 24.04
CA GLY A 485 -2.93 -26.64 24.87
C GLY A 485 -4.18 -27.48 25.13
N ASN A 486 -4.85 -27.20 26.23
CA ASN A 486 -6.07 -27.92 26.66
C ASN A 486 -7.34 -27.41 25.95
N TYR A 487 -7.26 -26.29 25.23
CA TYR A 487 -8.43 -25.64 24.63
C TYR A 487 -8.13 -25.14 23.21
N ILE A 488 -7.66 -26.05 22.33
CA ILE A 488 -7.46 -25.72 20.92
C ILE A 488 -8.79 -25.86 20.18
N PHE A 489 -9.32 -24.75 19.65
CA PHE A 489 -10.55 -24.78 18.85
C PHE A 489 -10.26 -25.42 17.50
N GLY A 490 -10.71 -26.65 17.31
CA GLY A 490 -10.38 -27.44 16.11
C GLY A 490 -11.25 -28.66 15.92
N CYS A 491 -11.29 -29.18 14.71
CA CYS A 491 -12.02 -30.38 14.33
C CYS A 491 -11.29 -31.22 13.29
N GLU A 492 -11.60 -32.49 13.23
CA GLU A 492 -11.15 -33.40 12.17
C GLU A 492 -12.05 -33.24 10.95
N ILE A 493 -11.43 -33.17 9.77
CA ILE A 493 -12.10 -33.18 8.45
C ILE A 493 -11.64 -34.37 7.62
N LYS A 494 -12.51 -34.88 6.77
CA LYS A 494 -12.15 -35.87 5.75
C LYS A 494 -11.73 -35.12 4.47
N GLU A 495 -10.59 -35.43 3.90
CA GLU A 495 -10.17 -34.89 2.62
C GLU A 495 -10.96 -35.53 1.49
N GLN A 496 -11.59 -34.71 0.63
CA GLN A 496 -12.25 -35.21 -0.57
C GLN A 496 -11.20 -35.62 -1.61
N GLY A 497 -11.15 -36.89 -1.96
CA GLY A 497 -10.34 -37.40 -3.09
C GLY A 497 -9.05 -38.16 -2.73
N GLN A 498 -8.79 -38.46 -1.44
CA GLN A 498 -7.72 -39.37 -1.02
C GLN A 498 -8.29 -40.66 -0.38
N GLU A 499 -7.42 -41.69 -0.31
CA GLU A 499 -7.78 -43.03 0.21
C GLU A 499 -8.60 -43.00 1.49
N GLU A 500 -9.56 -43.88 1.62
CA GLU A 500 -10.47 -44.00 2.76
C GLU A 500 -9.69 -44.06 4.07
N GLY A 501 -9.82 -43.00 4.90
CA GLY A 501 -9.38 -43.03 6.27
C GLY A 501 -8.50 -41.89 6.74
N LYS A 502 -7.93 -41.07 5.87
CA LYS A 502 -7.05 -39.97 6.32
C LYS A 502 -7.88 -38.78 6.79
N LYS A 503 -7.85 -38.53 8.10
CA LYS A 503 -8.45 -37.36 8.72
C LYS A 503 -7.39 -36.29 8.95
N THR A 504 -7.65 -35.05 8.53
CA THR A 504 -6.80 -33.90 8.80
C THR A 504 -7.43 -33.06 9.91
N PHE A 505 -6.63 -32.71 10.93
CA PHE A 505 -7.08 -31.84 12.01
C PHE A 505 -6.88 -30.37 11.60
N ILE A 506 -7.96 -29.64 11.49
CA ILE A 506 -7.94 -28.18 11.27
C ILE A 506 -8.23 -27.46 12.57
N PHE A 507 -7.56 -26.33 12.79
CA PHE A 507 -7.67 -25.57 14.04
C PHE A 507 -7.61 -24.06 13.81
N PHE A 508 -8.02 -23.31 14.79
CA PHE A 508 -7.88 -21.88 14.89
C PHE A 508 -6.55 -21.56 15.59
N PRO A 509 -5.55 -20.96 14.88
CA PRO A 509 -4.31 -20.51 15.50
C PRO A 509 -4.57 -19.27 16.36
N TYR A 510 -4.09 -19.28 17.57
CA TYR A 510 -4.23 -18.11 18.43
C TYR A 510 -3.33 -16.97 17.98
N PRO A 511 -3.77 -15.69 18.13
CA PRO A 511 -2.99 -14.52 17.75
C PRO A 511 -1.56 -14.51 18.29
N SER A 512 -1.34 -14.92 19.53
CA SER A 512 -0.03 -14.98 20.18
C SER A 512 0.93 -16.01 19.56
N TRP A 513 0.45 -16.92 18.71
CA TRP A 513 1.28 -17.92 18.03
C TRP A 513 1.90 -17.39 16.73
N VAL A 514 1.34 -16.30 16.21
CA VAL A 514 1.84 -15.71 14.95
C VAL A 514 3.14 -14.96 15.22
N LYS A 515 4.21 -15.38 14.57
CA LYS A 515 5.54 -14.78 14.67
C LYS A 515 5.80 -13.84 13.50
N SER A 516 6.65 -12.85 13.71
CA SER A 516 7.31 -12.10 12.64
C SER A 516 8.10 -13.08 11.77
N LYS A 517 7.98 -12.96 10.47
CA LYS A 517 8.81 -13.71 9.51
C LYS A 517 10.21 -13.14 9.44
#